data_1a8695ad83cb876fe0c95e21886c7edc
#
_entry.id   1a8695ad83cb876fe0c95e21886c7edc
#
_cell.length_a   1.000
_cell.length_b   1.000
_cell.length_c   1.000
_cell.angle_alpha   90.00
_cell.angle_beta   90.00
_cell.angle_gamma   90.00
#
_symmetry.space_group_name_H-M   'P 1'
#
loop_
_entity.id
_entity.type
_entity.pdbx_description
1 polymer ?
#
loop_
_entity_poly.entity_id
_entity_poly.type
_entity_poly.pdbx_seq_one_letter_code
_entity_poly.pdbx_strand_id
1 'polypeptide(L)'
;MPRKVDVPQYEVQDSVRVDPGRTALIIGDMQNDFVKEGGTLVVPSARGTIPAIRTLLDLARGSGMRVVFVQDTHRDGDPEWEIWGEHCREESWGWQVVDEIAPREDEVTIRKPRYDAFYGTPLEHLLRLWGIDTLIVCGTVANICVHYTASSAAMRWFNVIVPRDCISSFNDFDMEASLSQTATLLGEVTSSESIEVGEPEAAEHYRSKLEEAAARERSGS
;
A
#
# COMPACT_ATOMS: atom_id res chain seq x y z
N MET A 1 -8.40 -7.25 -32.90
CA MET A 1 -7.62 -8.19 -32.07
C MET A 1 -7.04 -7.42 -30.90
N PRO A 2 -7.02 -7.96 -29.68
CA PRO A 2 -6.36 -7.31 -28.56
C PRO A 2 -4.87 -7.11 -28.87
N ARG A 3 -4.34 -5.93 -28.55
CA ARG A 3 -2.92 -5.61 -28.75
C ARG A 3 -2.11 -6.26 -27.62
N LYS A 4 -1.11 -7.05 -27.96
CA LYS A 4 -0.14 -7.54 -26.97
C LYS A 4 0.79 -6.38 -26.59
N VAL A 5 0.97 -6.15 -25.28
CA VAL A 5 1.86 -5.14 -24.74
C VAL A 5 2.76 -5.84 -23.72
N ASP A 6 4.06 -5.59 -23.82
CA ASP A 6 5.02 -6.11 -22.86
C ASP A 6 5.24 -5.05 -21.77
N VAL A 7 5.18 -5.45 -20.50
CA VAL A 7 5.52 -4.59 -19.37
C VAL A 7 7.05 -4.47 -19.33
N PRO A 8 7.61 -3.26 -19.22
CA PRO A 8 9.05 -3.08 -19.04
C PRO A 8 9.57 -3.82 -17.79
N GLN A 9 10.78 -4.34 -17.86
CA GLN A 9 11.45 -4.87 -16.67
C GLN A 9 11.70 -3.74 -15.68
N TYR A 10 11.53 -4.04 -14.40
CA TYR A 10 11.74 -3.12 -13.29
C TYR A 10 12.60 -3.79 -12.22
N GLU A 11 13.23 -2.98 -11.40
CA GLU A 11 14.06 -3.45 -10.31
C GLU A 11 13.20 -3.91 -9.13
N VAL A 12 13.60 -5.04 -8.55
CA VAL A 12 13.04 -5.55 -7.29
C VAL A 12 14.19 -5.61 -6.29
N GLN A 13 14.07 -4.92 -5.17
CA GLN A 13 15.11 -4.84 -4.15
C GLN A 13 15.20 -6.16 -3.38
N ASP A 14 16.40 -6.71 -3.27
CA ASP A 14 16.67 -7.96 -2.53
C ASP A 14 16.72 -7.75 -1.01
N SER A 15 16.95 -6.52 -0.55
CA SER A 15 16.94 -6.12 0.86
C SER A 15 16.54 -4.66 0.99
N VAL A 16 15.64 -4.37 1.92
CA VAL A 16 15.21 -3.01 2.27
C VAL A 16 15.22 -2.88 3.78
N ARG A 17 15.96 -1.90 4.32
CA ARG A 17 15.99 -1.62 5.76
C ARG A 17 15.13 -0.41 6.09
N VAL A 18 14.35 -0.54 7.15
CA VAL A 18 13.43 0.50 7.61
C VAL A 18 13.63 0.83 9.09
N ASP A 19 13.60 2.13 9.42
CA ASP A 19 13.52 2.59 10.80
C ASP A 19 12.07 2.43 11.31
N PRO A 20 11.80 1.57 12.29
CA PRO A 20 10.45 1.33 12.76
C PRO A 20 9.80 2.56 13.42
N GLY A 21 10.62 3.48 13.95
CA GLY A 21 10.14 4.74 14.52
C GLY A 21 9.66 5.77 13.49
N ARG A 22 10.05 5.58 12.22
CA ARG A 22 9.74 6.49 11.09
C ARG A 22 8.95 5.81 9.98
N THR A 23 8.62 4.54 10.14
CA THR A 23 7.90 3.75 9.14
C THR A 23 6.51 3.37 9.62
N ALA A 24 5.54 3.37 8.71
CA ALA A 24 4.21 2.83 8.96
C ALA A 24 3.87 1.74 7.94
N LEU A 25 3.28 0.65 8.42
CA LEU A 25 2.67 -0.39 7.60
C LEU A 25 1.22 -0.01 7.32
N ILE A 26 0.89 0.19 6.04
CA ILE A 26 -0.46 0.50 5.56
C ILE A 26 -1.03 -0.75 4.91
N ILE A 27 -2.10 -1.30 5.49
CA ILE A 27 -2.79 -2.49 4.99
C ILE A 27 -4.13 -2.04 4.41
N GLY A 28 -4.23 -2.02 3.08
CA GLY A 28 -5.41 -1.55 2.35
C GLY A 28 -6.37 -2.67 1.99
N ASP A 29 -7.64 -2.49 2.35
CA ASP A 29 -8.81 -3.20 1.82
C ASP A 29 -8.76 -4.73 1.88
N MET A 30 -8.06 -5.28 2.87
CA MET A 30 -8.07 -6.72 3.16
C MET A 30 -9.37 -7.12 3.87
N GLN A 31 -10.51 -6.83 3.20
CA GLN A 31 -11.86 -7.00 3.69
C GLN A 31 -12.52 -8.26 3.11
N ASN A 32 -13.54 -8.78 3.79
CA ASN A 32 -14.18 -10.03 3.39
C ASN A 32 -14.73 -9.98 1.96
N ASP A 33 -15.27 -8.84 1.52
CA ASP A 33 -15.81 -8.69 0.15
C ASP A 33 -14.75 -8.87 -0.93
N PHE A 34 -13.50 -8.50 -0.66
CA PHE A 34 -12.40 -8.64 -1.61
C PHE A 34 -11.63 -9.96 -1.49
N VAL A 35 -11.63 -10.59 -0.30
CA VAL A 35 -10.68 -11.68 0.03
C VAL A 35 -11.36 -13.03 0.23
N LYS A 36 -12.57 -13.05 0.77
CA LYS A 36 -13.24 -14.30 1.16
C LYS A 36 -14.16 -14.82 0.06
N GLU A 37 -14.28 -16.14 0.01
CA GLU A 37 -15.33 -16.79 -0.76
C GLU A 37 -16.70 -16.31 -0.26
N GLY A 38 -17.57 -15.89 -1.19
CA GLY A 38 -18.86 -15.28 -0.88
C GLY A 38 -18.82 -13.75 -0.71
N GLY A 39 -17.66 -13.13 -0.83
CA GLY A 39 -17.54 -11.68 -0.96
C GLY A 39 -18.16 -11.16 -2.27
N THR A 40 -18.58 -9.92 -2.30
CA THR A 40 -19.32 -9.35 -3.46
C THR A 40 -18.38 -8.91 -4.59
N LEU A 41 -17.09 -8.67 -4.31
CA LEU A 41 -16.09 -8.23 -5.29
C LEU A 41 -14.75 -8.95 -5.08
N VAL A 42 -14.76 -10.27 -5.10
CA VAL A 42 -13.57 -11.08 -4.78
C VAL A 42 -12.46 -10.88 -5.79
N VAL A 43 -11.29 -10.52 -5.27
CA VAL A 43 -10.03 -10.42 -6.04
C VAL A 43 -9.34 -11.80 -6.01
N PRO A 44 -9.13 -12.46 -7.16
CA PRO A 44 -8.73 -13.88 -7.20
C PRO A 44 -7.45 -14.22 -6.43
N SER A 45 -6.47 -13.32 -6.44
CA SER A 45 -5.18 -13.53 -5.77
C SER A 45 -5.13 -13.02 -4.31
N ALA A 46 -6.16 -12.30 -3.84
CA ALA A 46 -6.10 -11.60 -2.53
C ALA A 46 -5.89 -12.54 -1.35
N ARG A 47 -6.58 -13.67 -1.31
CA ARG A 47 -6.42 -14.66 -0.23
C ARG A 47 -5.00 -15.21 -0.13
N GLY A 48 -4.31 -15.31 -1.26
CA GLY A 48 -2.94 -15.81 -1.34
C GLY A 48 -1.90 -14.89 -0.70
N THR A 49 -2.23 -13.59 -0.52
CA THR A 49 -1.31 -12.60 0.07
C THR A 49 -1.32 -12.60 1.60
N ILE A 50 -2.33 -13.21 2.23
CA ILE A 50 -2.48 -13.21 3.70
C ILE A 50 -1.21 -13.68 4.44
N PRO A 51 -0.53 -14.78 4.05
CA PRO A 51 0.67 -15.21 4.75
C PRO A 51 1.80 -14.17 4.72
N ALA A 52 2.03 -13.53 3.57
CA ALA A 52 3.05 -12.49 3.41
C ALA A 52 2.71 -11.23 4.20
N ILE A 53 1.45 -10.77 4.13
CA ILE A 53 0.95 -9.64 4.93
C ILE A 53 1.10 -9.93 6.43
N ARG A 54 0.84 -11.16 6.87
CA ARG A 54 1.03 -11.56 8.27
C ARG A 54 2.50 -11.46 8.69
N THR A 55 3.44 -11.87 7.82
CA THR A 55 4.88 -11.70 8.08
C THR A 55 5.23 -10.24 8.34
N LEU A 56 4.75 -9.32 7.50
CA LEU A 56 4.95 -7.88 7.70
C LEU A 56 4.26 -7.35 8.96
N LEU A 57 3.06 -7.82 9.24
CA LEU A 57 2.30 -7.43 10.42
C LEU A 57 3.00 -7.87 11.71
N ASP A 58 3.56 -9.08 11.74
CA ASP A 58 4.33 -9.59 12.87
C ASP A 58 5.65 -8.80 13.04
N LEU A 59 6.33 -8.47 11.94
CA LEU A 59 7.50 -7.60 11.94
C LEU A 59 7.17 -6.21 12.51
N ALA A 60 6.12 -5.57 12.02
CA ALA A 60 5.69 -4.25 12.44
C ALA A 60 5.31 -4.22 13.93
N ARG A 61 4.50 -5.20 14.35
CA ARG A 61 4.09 -5.34 15.76
C ARG A 61 5.26 -5.66 16.70
N GLY A 62 6.20 -6.49 16.24
CA GLY A 62 7.39 -6.88 17.01
C GLY A 62 8.40 -5.75 17.18
N SER A 63 8.48 -4.83 16.22
CA SER A 63 9.41 -3.69 16.22
C SER A 63 8.82 -2.39 16.77
N GLY A 64 7.51 -2.35 17.03
CA GLY A 64 6.81 -1.14 17.45
C GLY A 64 6.53 -0.15 16.30
N MET A 65 6.63 -0.59 15.05
CA MET A 65 6.23 0.17 13.87
C MET A 65 4.73 0.49 13.92
N ARG A 66 4.33 1.65 13.42
CA ARG A 66 2.91 2.00 13.30
C ARG A 66 2.22 1.12 12.28
N VAL A 67 1.05 0.58 12.66
CA VAL A 67 0.18 -0.18 11.75
C VAL A 67 -1.11 0.60 11.55
N VAL A 68 -1.49 0.75 10.28
CA VAL A 68 -2.74 1.41 9.87
C VAL A 68 -3.49 0.48 8.93
N PHE A 69 -4.70 0.10 9.32
CA PHE A 69 -5.65 -0.56 8.44
C PHE A 69 -6.48 0.49 7.73
N VAL A 70 -6.64 0.32 6.44
CA VAL A 70 -7.48 1.18 5.61
C VAL A 70 -8.61 0.32 5.05
N GLN A 71 -9.84 0.76 5.25
CA GLN A 71 -11.02 0.03 4.82
C GLN A 71 -11.82 0.86 3.82
N ASP A 72 -12.04 0.28 2.65
CA ASP A 72 -13.01 0.79 1.69
C ASP A 72 -14.39 0.79 2.34
N THR A 73 -15.10 1.91 2.26
CA THR A 73 -16.31 2.09 3.07
C THR A 73 -17.37 2.86 2.31
N HIS A 74 -18.45 2.19 2.00
CA HIS A 74 -19.57 2.74 1.24
C HIS A 74 -20.88 2.72 2.02
N ARG A 75 -21.79 3.60 1.64
CA ARG A 75 -23.14 3.74 2.20
C ARG A 75 -24.17 3.79 1.08
N ASP A 76 -25.43 3.65 1.44
CA ASP A 76 -26.54 3.74 0.49
C ASP A 76 -26.44 5.00 -0.37
N GLY A 77 -26.56 4.80 -1.67
CA GLY A 77 -26.50 5.89 -2.65
C GLY A 77 -25.08 6.26 -3.09
N ASP A 78 -24.05 5.49 -2.68
CA ASP A 78 -22.70 5.72 -3.18
C ASP A 78 -22.59 5.42 -4.69
N PRO A 79 -22.21 6.41 -5.53
CA PRO A 79 -22.14 6.24 -6.98
C PRO A 79 -21.09 5.25 -7.42
N GLU A 80 -20.12 4.88 -6.59
CA GLU A 80 -19.10 3.88 -6.93
C GLU A 80 -19.71 2.48 -7.11
N TRP A 81 -20.84 2.20 -6.48
CA TRP A 81 -21.59 0.96 -6.68
C TRP A 81 -22.18 0.81 -8.10
N GLU A 82 -22.31 1.91 -8.84
CA GLU A 82 -22.69 1.85 -10.26
C GLU A 82 -21.55 1.32 -11.14
N ILE A 83 -20.29 1.42 -10.66
CA ILE A 83 -19.08 0.98 -11.37
C ILE A 83 -18.78 -0.49 -11.04
N TRP A 84 -18.75 -0.83 -9.75
CA TRP A 84 -18.25 -2.12 -9.25
C TRP A 84 -19.34 -3.06 -8.70
N GLY A 85 -20.58 -2.59 -8.58
CA GLY A 85 -21.61 -3.26 -7.80
C GLY A 85 -21.48 -2.95 -6.31
N GLU A 86 -22.48 -3.36 -5.54
CA GLU A 86 -22.46 -3.16 -4.09
C GLU A 86 -21.33 -3.98 -3.46
N HIS A 87 -20.45 -3.31 -2.74
CA HIS A 87 -19.35 -3.89 -1.97
C HIS A 87 -19.03 -3.01 -0.77
N CYS A 88 -18.35 -3.58 0.21
CA CYS A 88 -17.85 -2.88 1.39
C CYS A 88 -18.88 -1.91 2.03
N ARG A 89 -20.16 -2.35 2.07
CA ARG A 89 -21.18 -1.61 2.80
C ARG A 89 -20.80 -1.50 4.26
N GLU A 90 -20.75 -0.29 4.80
CA GLU A 90 -20.39 -0.02 6.18
C GLU A 90 -21.14 -0.94 7.16
N GLU A 91 -20.41 -1.49 8.13
CA GLU A 91 -20.88 -2.40 9.17
C GLU A 91 -21.37 -3.79 8.69
N SER A 92 -21.32 -4.07 7.37
CA SER A 92 -21.62 -5.42 6.86
C SER A 92 -20.50 -6.42 7.17
N TRP A 93 -20.79 -7.71 6.98
CA TRP A 93 -19.75 -8.74 7.02
C TRP A 93 -18.66 -8.50 5.96
N GLY A 94 -19.07 -8.10 4.74
CA GLY A 94 -18.17 -7.83 3.64
C GLY A 94 -17.17 -6.72 3.92
N TRP A 95 -17.58 -5.73 4.69
CA TRP A 95 -16.76 -4.59 5.09
C TRP A 95 -15.69 -4.94 6.14
N GLN A 96 -15.85 -6.00 6.92
CA GLN A 96 -14.91 -6.35 7.98
C GLN A 96 -13.57 -6.81 7.40
N VAL A 97 -12.47 -6.41 8.06
CA VAL A 97 -11.14 -6.96 7.77
C VAL A 97 -11.14 -8.46 8.04
N VAL A 98 -10.47 -9.24 7.20
CA VAL A 98 -10.38 -10.69 7.37
C VAL A 98 -9.75 -11.07 8.71
N ASP A 99 -10.31 -12.08 9.37
CA ASP A 99 -9.93 -12.48 10.74
C ASP A 99 -8.46 -12.84 10.87
N GLU A 100 -7.86 -13.37 9.79
CA GLU A 100 -6.47 -13.85 9.78
C GLU A 100 -5.43 -12.75 10.05
N ILE A 101 -5.80 -11.49 9.79
CA ILE A 101 -4.96 -10.31 9.99
C ILE A 101 -5.72 -9.19 10.69
N ALA A 102 -6.72 -9.50 11.48
CA ALA A 102 -7.56 -8.52 12.14
C ALA A 102 -6.75 -7.45 12.91
N PRO A 103 -7.18 -6.18 12.86
CA PRO A 103 -6.55 -5.10 13.61
C PRO A 103 -6.66 -5.34 15.12
N ARG A 104 -5.64 -4.90 15.86
CA ARG A 104 -5.67 -4.84 17.32
C ARG A 104 -6.39 -3.58 17.81
N GLU A 105 -6.80 -3.56 19.07
CA GLU A 105 -7.50 -2.42 19.69
C GLU A 105 -6.69 -1.11 19.65
N ASP A 106 -5.38 -1.22 19.71
CA ASP A 106 -4.43 -0.08 19.70
C ASP A 106 -3.97 0.32 18.29
N GLU A 107 -4.38 -0.41 17.27
CA GLU A 107 -4.06 -0.10 15.88
C GLU A 107 -5.12 0.79 15.23
N VAL A 108 -4.67 1.68 14.35
CA VAL A 108 -5.56 2.64 13.72
C VAL A 108 -6.27 2.01 12.53
N THR A 109 -7.59 2.15 12.48
CA THR A 109 -8.40 1.81 11.32
C THR A 109 -8.98 3.08 10.71
N ILE A 110 -8.76 3.27 9.41
CA ILE A 110 -9.24 4.41 8.64
C ILE A 110 -10.28 3.94 7.63
N ARG A 111 -11.43 4.59 7.63
CA ARG A 111 -12.48 4.41 6.62
C ARG A 111 -12.23 5.37 5.47
N LYS A 112 -12.02 4.86 4.28
CA LYS A 112 -11.86 5.68 3.07
C LYS A 112 -13.07 5.55 2.15
N PRO A 113 -13.49 6.65 1.50
CA PRO A 113 -14.66 6.61 0.61
C PRO A 113 -14.28 6.32 -0.85
N ARG A 114 -13.00 6.29 -1.20
CA ARG A 114 -12.48 6.14 -2.57
C ARG A 114 -11.13 5.40 -2.53
N TYR A 115 -10.58 5.08 -3.68
CA TYR A 115 -9.38 4.25 -3.85
C TYR A 115 -8.15 4.70 -3.06
N ASP A 116 -7.95 6.00 -2.92
CA ASP A 116 -6.78 6.59 -2.26
C ASP A 116 -7.00 6.73 -0.75
N ALA A 117 -6.11 6.15 0.04
CA ALA A 117 -6.17 6.22 1.50
C ALA A 117 -5.97 7.64 2.07
N PHE A 118 -5.43 8.56 1.30
CA PHE A 118 -5.30 9.97 1.71
C PHE A 118 -6.54 10.82 1.36
N TYR A 119 -7.38 10.34 0.43
CA TYR A 119 -8.52 11.13 -0.03
C TYR A 119 -9.64 11.18 1.01
N GLY A 120 -9.88 12.37 1.55
CA GLY A 120 -10.95 12.61 2.53
C GLY A 120 -10.77 11.90 3.88
N THR A 121 -9.53 11.52 4.23
CA THR A 121 -9.21 10.80 5.47
C THR A 121 -8.20 11.56 6.32
N PRO A 122 -8.04 11.21 7.60
CA PRO A 122 -7.02 11.80 8.46
C PRO A 122 -5.62 11.20 8.30
N LEU A 123 -5.37 10.32 7.31
CA LEU A 123 -4.12 9.55 7.21
C LEU A 123 -2.88 10.43 7.23
N GLU A 124 -2.81 11.45 6.36
CA GLU A 124 -1.65 12.33 6.31
C GLU A 124 -1.39 13.05 7.64
N HIS A 125 -2.46 13.53 8.28
CA HIS A 125 -2.34 14.19 9.58
C HIS A 125 -1.71 13.26 10.63
N LEU A 126 -2.18 12.01 10.69
CA LEU A 126 -1.66 11.02 11.64
C LEU A 126 -0.21 10.67 11.35
N LEU A 127 0.15 10.41 10.09
CA LEU A 127 1.53 10.10 9.69
C LEU A 127 2.49 11.23 10.06
N ARG A 128 2.11 12.50 9.78
CA ARG A 128 2.93 13.66 10.15
C ARG A 128 3.05 13.84 11.67
N LEU A 129 1.94 13.64 12.39
CA LEU A 129 1.93 13.71 13.86
C LEU A 129 2.89 12.67 14.49
N TRP A 130 2.98 11.49 13.90
CA TRP A 130 3.87 10.41 14.36
C TRP A 130 5.31 10.55 13.86
N GLY A 131 5.61 11.53 13.02
CA GLY A 131 6.94 11.71 12.42
C GLY A 131 7.31 10.64 11.39
N ILE A 132 6.32 10.01 10.78
CA ILE A 132 6.51 9.00 9.74
C ILE A 132 6.95 9.67 8.43
N ASP A 133 7.91 9.07 7.76
CA ASP A 133 8.37 9.47 6.43
C ASP A 133 8.46 8.29 5.44
N THR A 134 8.27 7.07 5.90
CA THR A 134 8.35 5.86 5.09
C THR A 134 7.07 5.04 5.25
N LEU A 135 6.51 4.57 4.14
CA LEU A 135 5.29 3.77 4.12
C LEU A 135 5.54 2.43 3.40
N ILE A 136 5.25 1.34 4.09
CA ILE A 136 5.10 0.03 3.46
C ILE A 136 3.62 -0.11 3.11
N VAL A 137 3.29 -0.14 1.81
CA VAL A 137 1.91 -0.17 1.34
C VAL A 137 1.59 -1.54 0.76
N CYS A 138 0.59 -2.22 1.32
CA CYS A 138 0.16 -3.55 0.90
C CYS A 138 -1.36 -3.70 0.91
N GLY A 139 -1.86 -4.84 0.43
CA GLY A 139 -3.29 -5.17 0.37
C GLY A 139 -3.85 -5.30 -1.04
N THR A 140 -5.11 -4.91 -1.24
CA THR A 140 -5.81 -5.07 -2.52
C THR A 140 -6.52 -3.77 -2.94
N VAL A 141 -6.57 -3.41 -4.23
CA VAL A 141 -6.08 -4.01 -5.45
C VAL A 141 -4.82 -3.29 -5.91
N ALA A 142 -3.84 -4.04 -6.42
CA ALA A 142 -2.51 -3.53 -6.77
C ALA A 142 -2.53 -2.27 -7.65
N ASN A 143 -3.32 -2.26 -8.74
CA ASN A 143 -3.43 -1.16 -9.69
C ASN A 143 -4.51 -0.12 -9.32
N ILE A 144 -5.20 -0.30 -8.19
CA ILE A 144 -6.26 0.60 -7.72
C ILE A 144 -5.86 1.14 -6.34
N CYS A 145 -6.38 0.60 -5.26
CA CYS A 145 -6.21 1.19 -3.94
C CYS A 145 -4.75 1.25 -3.47
N VAL A 146 -3.97 0.21 -3.74
CA VAL A 146 -2.53 0.22 -3.45
C VAL A 146 -1.81 1.27 -4.28
N HIS A 147 -2.03 1.28 -5.60
CA HIS A 147 -1.37 2.21 -6.52
C HIS A 147 -1.74 3.67 -6.25
N TYR A 148 -3.03 3.99 -6.05
CA TYR A 148 -3.45 5.36 -5.78
C TYR A 148 -2.93 5.85 -4.42
N THR A 149 -2.91 4.99 -3.40
CA THR A 149 -2.34 5.31 -2.09
C THR A 149 -0.82 5.51 -2.17
N ALA A 150 -0.10 4.63 -2.86
CA ALA A 150 1.34 4.76 -3.10
C ALA A 150 1.68 6.04 -3.88
N SER A 151 0.91 6.36 -4.92
CA SER A 151 1.06 7.59 -5.70
C SER A 151 0.85 8.84 -4.85
N SER A 152 -0.22 8.87 -4.05
CA SER A 152 -0.52 9.97 -3.14
C SER A 152 0.56 10.13 -2.07
N ALA A 153 1.11 9.03 -1.56
CA ALA A 153 2.22 9.05 -0.62
C ALA A 153 3.49 9.65 -1.24
N ALA A 154 3.88 9.17 -2.43
CA ALA A 154 5.06 9.65 -3.15
C ALA A 154 4.96 11.14 -3.48
N MET A 155 3.80 11.63 -3.94
CA MET A 155 3.56 13.05 -4.19
C MET A 155 3.61 13.92 -2.94
N ARG A 156 3.50 13.33 -1.74
CA ARG A 156 3.62 13.98 -0.44
C ARG A 156 5.00 13.80 0.19
N TRP A 157 5.94 13.28 -0.60
CA TRP A 157 7.32 13.05 -0.18
C TRP A 157 7.49 12.01 0.95
N PHE A 158 6.60 11.02 1.01
CA PHE A 158 6.87 9.80 1.75
C PHE A 158 7.72 8.86 0.89
N ASN A 159 8.67 8.17 1.50
CA ASN A 159 9.30 7.01 0.88
C ASN A 159 8.28 5.88 0.81
N VAL A 160 8.15 5.25 -0.34
CA VAL A 160 7.15 4.21 -0.57
C VAL A 160 7.84 2.89 -0.85
N ILE A 161 7.41 1.84 -0.16
CA ILE A 161 7.85 0.46 -0.33
C ILE A 161 6.61 -0.38 -0.59
N VAL A 162 6.60 -1.13 -1.71
CA VAL A 162 5.53 -2.04 -2.07
C VAL A 162 6.06 -3.47 -2.16
N PRO A 163 5.74 -4.33 -1.18
CA PRO A 163 6.11 -5.74 -1.23
C PRO A 163 5.17 -6.47 -2.20
N ARG A 164 5.73 -6.99 -3.30
CA ARG A 164 4.97 -7.59 -4.41
C ARG A 164 4.13 -8.82 -4.03
N ASP A 165 4.58 -9.54 -3.02
CA ASP A 165 3.89 -10.72 -2.48
C ASP A 165 2.78 -10.38 -1.47
N CYS A 166 2.67 -9.10 -1.10
CA CYS A 166 1.65 -8.56 -0.20
C CYS A 166 0.55 -7.78 -0.91
N ILE A 167 0.51 -7.81 -2.24
CA ILE A 167 -0.52 -7.13 -3.03
C ILE A 167 -1.21 -8.10 -3.98
N SER A 168 -2.44 -7.79 -4.37
CA SER A 168 -3.25 -8.64 -5.23
C SER A 168 -3.94 -7.87 -6.35
N SER A 169 -4.27 -8.53 -7.43
CA SER A 169 -4.91 -7.93 -8.59
C SER A 169 -5.92 -8.87 -9.25
N PHE A 170 -6.78 -8.32 -10.10
CA PHE A 170 -7.72 -9.12 -10.90
C PHE A 170 -7.04 -9.89 -12.04
N ASN A 171 -5.88 -9.44 -12.50
CA ASN A 171 -5.10 -10.09 -13.56
C ASN A 171 -3.62 -9.72 -13.50
N ASP A 172 -2.78 -10.49 -14.20
CA ASP A 172 -1.33 -10.34 -14.19
C ASP A 172 -0.86 -9.03 -14.83
N PHE A 173 -1.55 -8.55 -15.88
CA PHE A 173 -1.15 -7.30 -16.54
C PHE A 173 -1.26 -6.11 -15.60
N ASP A 174 -2.37 -5.98 -14.90
CA ASP A 174 -2.60 -4.90 -13.94
C ASP A 174 -1.62 -4.98 -12.76
N MET A 175 -1.29 -6.20 -12.31
CA MET A 175 -0.27 -6.43 -11.29
C MET A 175 1.09 -5.89 -11.75
N GLU A 176 1.58 -6.40 -12.87
CA GLU A 176 2.92 -6.08 -13.37
C GLU A 176 3.04 -4.61 -13.81
N ALA A 177 2.00 -4.05 -14.42
CA ALA A 177 1.96 -2.63 -14.79
C ALA A 177 2.05 -1.72 -13.55
N SER A 178 1.33 -2.06 -12.48
CA SER A 178 1.37 -1.32 -11.22
C SER A 178 2.75 -1.40 -10.54
N LEU A 179 3.36 -2.58 -10.49
CA LEU A 179 4.69 -2.78 -9.94
C LEU A 179 5.76 -2.04 -10.74
N SER A 180 5.68 -2.10 -12.08
CA SER A 180 6.58 -1.35 -12.97
C SER A 180 6.50 0.17 -12.74
N GLN A 181 5.28 0.72 -12.59
CA GLN A 181 5.09 2.13 -12.29
C GLN A 181 5.59 2.49 -10.88
N THR A 182 5.38 1.61 -9.91
CA THR A 182 5.89 1.81 -8.55
C THR A 182 7.41 1.90 -8.55
N ALA A 183 8.11 0.92 -9.13
CA ALA A 183 9.57 0.89 -9.20
C ALA A 183 10.18 2.06 -9.97
N THR A 184 9.47 2.56 -10.99
CA THR A 184 9.98 3.63 -11.85
C THR A 184 9.73 5.03 -11.28
N LEU A 185 8.58 5.25 -10.63
CA LEU A 185 8.09 6.59 -10.32
C LEU A 185 7.83 6.83 -8.83
N LEU A 186 7.40 5.81 -8.08
CA LEU A 186 6.80 6.04 -6.78
C LEU A 186 7.71 5.64 -5.61
N GLY A 187 8.52 4.60 -5.78
CA GLY A 187 9.32 4.07 -4.68
C GLY A 187 9.96 2.73 -5.00
N GLU A 188 10.06 1.87 -4.03
CA GLU A 188 10.76 0.59 -4.13
C GLU A 188 9.75 -0.57 -4.19
N VAL A 189 10.08 -1.56 -5.03
CA VAL A 189 9.41 -2.86 -5.06
C VAL A 189 10.34 -3.89 -4.42
N THR A 190 9.80 -4.71 -3.53
CA THR A 190 10.55 -5.75 -2.82
C THR A 190 9.66 -6.97 -2.54
N SER A 191 10.06 -7.85 -1.61
CA SER A 191 9.22 -8.90 -1.02
C SER A 191 9.08 -8.70 0.49
N SER A 192 8.07 -9.29 1.11
CA SER A 192 7.87 -9.20 2.56
C SER A 192 9.05 -9.70 3.37
N GLU A 193 9.72 -10.76 2.90
CA GLU A 193 10.87 -11.37 3.57
C GLU A 193 12.16 -10.54 3.42
N SER A 194 12.21 -9.62 2.45
CA SER A 194 13.36 -8.76 2.20
C SER A 194 13.32 -7.46 3.01
N ILE A 195 12.28 -7.22 3.80
CA ILE A 195 12.17 -6.03 4.65
C ILE A 195 12.72 -6.34 6.03
N GLU A 196 13.74 -5.58 6.42
CA GLU A 196 14.43 -5.70 7.70
C GLU A 196 14.30 -4.42 8.53
N VAL A 197 14.24 -4.58 9.86
CA VAL A 197 14.27 -3.44 10.78
C VAL A 197 15.72 -3.05 11.06
N GLY A 198 16.04 -1.77 10.87
CA GLY A 198 17.38 -1.24 11.09
C GLY A 198 17.48 0.20 10.61
N GLU A 199 18.66 0.81 10.78
CA GLU A 199 18.90 2.09 10.15
C GLU A 199 18.88 1.91 8.62
N PRO A 200 18.09 2.72 7.88
CA PRO A 200 18.08 2.65 6.42
C PRO A 200 19.49 2.86 5.86
N GLU A 201 19.91 2.02 4.95
CA GLU A 201 21.11 2.29 4.17
C GLU A 201 20.75 3.42 3.21
N ALA A 202 20.96 4.68 3.63
CA ALA A 202 20.76 5.92 2.84
C ALA A 202 19.67 5.82 1.74
N ALA A 203 18.57 5.14 2.06
CA ALA A 203 17.45 4.95 1.18
C ALA A 203 16.60 6.22 1.15
N GLU A 204 17.21 7.20 0.60
CA GLU A 204 16.62 8.49 0.34
C GLU A 204 16.40 8.61 -1.16
N HIS A 205 15.61 7.69 -1.73
CA HIS A 205 15.37 7.72 -3.17
C HIS A 205 14.90 9.10 -3.64
N TYR A 206 14.08 9.77 -2.88
CA TYR A 206 13.65 11.16 -3.17
C TYR A 206 14.54 12.22 -2.53
N ARG A 207 15.03 12.01 -1.31
CA ARG A 207 15.85 12.98 -0.62
C ARG A 207 17.24 13.08 -1.24
N SER A 208 17.87 11.97 -1.59
CA SER A 208 19.14 11.98 -2.33
C SER A 208 18.97 12.61 -3.71
N LYS A 209 17.88 12.32 -4.44
CA LYS A 209 17.61 12.99 -5.73
C LYS A 209 17.35 14.49 -5.58
N LEU A 210 16.68 14.92 -4.52
CA LEU A 210 16.48 16.35 -4.24
C LEU A 210 17.78 17.03 -3.83
N GLU A 211 18.62 16.39 -3.02
CA GLU A 211 19.93 16.90 -2.62
C GLU A 211 20.89 16.95 -3.81
N GLU A 212 20.88 15.93 -4.68
CA GLU A 212 21.62 15.94 -5.94
C GLU A 212 21.14 17.05 -6.89
N ALA A 213 19.83 17.24 -7.03
CA ALA A 213 19.27 18.31 -7.83
C ALA A 213 19.67 19.69 -7.29
N ALA A 214 19.54 19.90 -5.99
CA ALA A 214 19.95 21.12 -5.32
C ALA A 214 21.49 21.35 -5.34
N ALA A 215 22.29 20.28 -5.39
CA ALA A 215 23.74 20.38 -5.55
C ALA A 215 24.11 20.77 -7.00
N ARG A 216 23.41 20.26 -7.99
CA ARG A 216 23.60 20.63 -9.42
C ARG A 216 23.24 22.08 -9.68
N GLU A 217 22.18 22.61 -9.09
CA GLU A 217 21.82 24.04 -9.19
C GLU A 217 22.89 24.93 -8.56
N ARG A 218 23.50 24.52 -7.44
CA ARG A 218 24.58 25.28 -6.76
C ARG A 218 25.92 25.23 -7.50
N SER A 219 26.18 24.20 -8.30
CA SER A 219 27.43 24.03 -9.06
C SER A 219 27.37 24.61 -10.48
N GLY A 220 26.19 24.99 -10.96
CA GLY A 220 25.96 25.56 -12.31
C GLY A 220 25.83 27.08 -12.35
N SER A 221 26.14 27.78 -11.27
CA SER A 221 26.20 29.25 -11.18
C SER A 221 27.61 29.79 -11.12
#